data_9083b61d9a579826d96d25d23fa05db2
#
_entry.id   9083b61d9a579826d96d25d23fa05db2
#
_cell.length_a   1.000
_cell.length_b   1.000
_cell.length_c   1.000
_cell.angle_alpha   90.00
_cell.angle_beta   90.00
_cell.angle_gamma   90.00
#
_symmetry.space_group_name_H-M   'P 1'
#
loop_
_entity.id
_entity.type
_entity.pdbx_description
1 polymer ?
#
loop_
_entity_poly.entity_id
_entity_poly.type
_entity_poly.pdbx_seq_one_letter_code
_entity_poly.pdbx_strand_id
1 'polypeptide(L)'
;MSKQSENLEKTLGYENVTSLEIALDLLENTSVKELNVFGENLDKIWNEFQKLFRIIEAAGGLVNNTQGDLLFIKRLGKWDLPKGKMEKGESREESAVREIEEETGLANVELIQFINTTYHIYVERNGDKVLKCTHWFEMSFDGEDTSKPQIEEGITEVAWKNTAQIKDEVFPSTFKNIKLIVKEFWDLKTK
;
A
#
# COMPACT_ATOMS: atom_id res chain seq x y z
N MET A 1 11.30 12.99 -36.10
CA MET A 1 11.38 13.93 -34.95
C MET A 1 10.40 13.45 -33.90
N SER A 2 10.88 12.65 -32.96
CA SER A 2 10.08 12.15 -31.84
C SER A 2 10.02 13.24 -30.76
N LYS A 3 8.81 13.73 -30.45
CA LYS A 3 8.58 14.57 -29.28
C LYS A 3 8.78 13.70 -28.04
N GLN A 4 9.95 13.80 -27.42
CA GLN A 4 10.09 13.46 -26.00
C GLN A 4 9.15 14.40 -25.26
N SER A 5 8.06 13.84 -24.69
CA SER A 5 7.27 14.54 -23.66
C SER A 5 8.16 14.63 -22.43
N GLU A 6 8.75 15.78 -22.20
CA GLU A 6 9.32 16.12 -20.90
C GLU A 6 8.22 15.94 -19.86
N ASN A 7 8.41 14.99 -18.98
CA ASN A 7 7.59 14.79 -17.79
C ASN A 7 7.98 15.93 -16.83
N LEU A 8 7.44 17.11 -17.04
CA LEU A 8 7.56 18.23 -16.12
C LEU A 8 6.81 17.83 -14.85
N GLU A 9 7.55 17.44 -13.82
CA GLU A 9 7.01 17.32 -12.47
C GLU A 9 6.35 18.66 -12.13
N LYS A 10 5.03 18.65 -11.99
CA LYS A 10 4.33 19.87 -11.57
C LYS A 10 4.60 20.05 -10.08
N THR A 11 5.01 21.28 -9.73
CA THR A 11 5.26 21.70 -8.36
C THR A 11 4.28 22.79 -7.97
N LEU A 12 3.79 22.77 -6.73
CA LEU A 12 2.89 23.77 -6.17
C LEU A 12 3.39 24.17 -4.78
N GLY A 13 3.61 25.48 -4.58
CA GLY A 13 3.92 26.02 -3.26
C GLY A 13 2.71 25.95 -2.35
N TYR A 14 2.91 25.48 -1.12
CA TYR A 14 1.88 25.48 -0.11
C TYR A 14 1.78 26.87 0.55
N GLU A 15 0.63 27.49 0.47
CA GLU A 15 0.29 28.74 1.17
C GLU A 15 -0.75 28.47 2.28
N ASN A 16 -1.79 27.71 1.95
CA ASN A 16 -2.88 27.33 2.84
C ASN A 16 -3.59 26.06 2.30
N VAL A 17 -4.68 25.63 2.94
CA VAL A 17 -5.41 24.42 2.56
C VAL A 17 -5.91 24.45 1.11
N THR A 18 -6.22 25.62 0.54
CA THR A 18 -6.66 25.73 -0.85
C THR A 18 -5.59 25.27 -1.83
N SER A 19 -4.28 25.43 -1.51
CA SER A 19 -3.21 24.88 -2.32
C SER A 19 -3.31 23.36 -2.44
N LEU A 20 -3.72 22.65 -1.37
CA LEU A 20 -3.92 21.21 -1.36
C LEU A 20 -5.17 20.80 -2.16
N GLU A 21 -6.25 21.56 -2.05
CA GLU A 21 -7.47 21.35 -2.85
C GLU A 21 -7.20 21.50 -4.35
N ILE A 22 -6.43 22.53 -4.74
CA ILE A 22 -5.98 22.73 -6.13
C ILE A 22 -5.10 21.53 -6.59
N ALA A 23 -4.19 21.07 -5.75
CA ALA A 23 -3.34 19.92 -6.08
C ALA A 23 -4.17 18.66 -6.34
N LEU A 24 -5.17 18.40 -5.51
CA LEU A 24 -6.10 17.28 -5.68
C LEU A 24 -6.93 17.42 -6.96
N ASP A 25 -7.49 18.60 -7.21
CA ASP A 25 -8.27 18.88 -8.42
C ASP A 25 -7.44 18.64 -9.70
N LEU A 26 -6.20 19.11 -9.71
CA LEU A 26 -5.28 18.87 -10.83
C LEU A 26 -5.04 17.39 -11.08
N LEU A 27 -4.84 16.59 -10.03
CA LEU A 27 -4.62 15.15 -10.15
C LEU A 27 -5.89 14.38 -10.55
N GLU A 28 -7.06 14.81 -10.07
CA GLU A 28 -8.35 14.16 -10.35
C GLU A 28 -8.90 14.52 -11.75
N ASN A 29 -8.80 15.78 -12.15
CA ASN A 29 -9.56 16.35 -13.27
C ASN A 29 -8.69 16.75 -14.48
N THR A 30 -7.37 16.47 -14.46
CA THR A 30 -6.48 16.77 -15.58
C THR A 30 -5.60 15.57 -15.95
N SER A 31 -4.72 15.75 -16.93
CA SER A 31 -3.74 14.73 -17.34
C SER A 31 -2.50 14.64 -16.42
N VAL A 32 -2.43 15.47 -15.36
CA VAL A 32 -1.35 15.45 -14.37
C VAL A 32 -1.36 14.11 -13.64
N LYS A 33 -0.19 13.44 -13.60
CA LYS A 33 -0.04 12.14 -12.94
C LYS A 33 0.70 12.21 -11.63
N GLU A 34 1.55 13.23 -11.48
CA GLU A 34 2.39 13.47 -10.32
C GLU A 34 2.46 14.97 -10.06
N LEU A 35 2.40 15.36 -8.79
CA LEU A 35 2.47 16.75 -8.36
C LEU A 35 3.16 16.82 -7.00
N ASN A 36 4.19 17.67 -6.91
CA ASN A 36 4.89 17.93 -5.66
C ASN A 36 4.31 19.18 -5.00
N VAL A 37 3.89 19.05 -3.76
CA VAL A 37 3.56 20.19 -2.89
C VAL A 37 4.74 20.44 -1.95
N PHE A 38 5.24 21.65 -1.92
CA PHE A 38 6.37 22.01 -1.08
C PHE A 38 6.07 23.23 -0.18
N GLY A 39 6.73 23.28 0.97
CA GLY A 39 6.63 24.38 1.93
C GLY A 39 7.59 24.18 3.10
N GLU A 40 7.69 25.19 3.96
CA GLU A 40 8.65 25.21 5.07
C GLU A 40 8.35 24.18 6.17
N ASN A 41 7.07 23.81 6.36
CA ASN A 41 6.65 22.91 7.42
C ASN A 41 5.81 21.76 6.85
N LEU A 42 6.47 20.63 6.58
CA LEU A 42 5.83 19.43 6.01
C LEU A 42 4.82 18.81 6.95
N ASP A 43 5.05 18.81 8.26
CA ASP A 43 4.11 18.26 9.23
C ASP A 43 2.79 19.04 9.25
N LYS A 44 2.87 20.37 9.16
CA LYS A 44 1.68 21.21 9.01
C LYS A 44 0.93 20.89 7.73
N ILE A 45 1.63 20.82 6.60
CA ILE A 45 1.04 20.50 5.29
C ILE A 45 0.34 19.15 5.35
N TRP A 46 1.03 18.13 5.90
CA TRP A 46 0.50 16.79 6.04
C TRP A 46 -0.73 16.74 6.95
N ASN A 47 -0.69 17.40 8.10
CA ASN A 47 -1.84 17.48 9.01
C ASN A 47 -3.05 18.17 8.37
N GLU A 48 -2.85 19.22 7.57
CA GLU A 48 -3.94 19.88 6.86
C GLU A 48 -4.46 19.05 5.70
N PHE A 49 -3.57 18.33 5.00
CA PHE A 49 -3.97 17.39 3.96
C PHE A 49 -4.87 16.28 4.49
N GLN A 50 -4.50 15.66 5.60
CA GLN A 50 -5.30 14.62 6.22
C GLN A 50 -6.71 15.06 6.60
N LYS A 51 -6.90 16.31 7.01
CA LYS A 51 -8.23 16.87 7.37
C LYS A 51 -9.21 16.95 6.20
N LEU A 52 -8.72 16.85 4.96
CA LEU A 52 -9.58 16.82 3.76
C LEU A 52 -10.28 15.48 3.57
N PHE A 53 -9.96 14.46 4.37
CA PHE A 53 -10.42 13.09 4.18
C PHE A 53 -10.93 12.48 5.47
N ARG A 54 -11.79 11.49 5.33
CA ARG A 54 -12.01 10.51 6.37
C ARG A 54 -10.87 9.51 6.36
N ILE A 55 -10.17 9.39 7.48
CA ILE A 55 -9.02 8.49 7.60
C ILE A 55 -9.52 7.06 7.86
N ILE A 56 -8.94 6.11 7.16
CA ILE A 56 -9.04 4.67 7.44
C ILE A 56 -7.64 4.13 7.67
N GLU A 57 -7.40 3.65 8.88
CA GLU A 57 -6.18 2.93 9.24
C GLU A 57 -6.31 1.46 8.84
N ALA A 58 -5.25 0.92 8.29
CA ALA A 58 -5.13 -0.47 7.86
C ALA A 58 -3.71 -0.97 8.13
N ALA A 59 -3.55 -2.27 8.28
CA ALA A 59 -2.24 -2.88 8.42
C ALA A 59 -2.14 -4.15 7.58
N GLY A 60 -0.92 -4.54 7.25
CA GLY A 60 -0.65 -5.76 6.48
C GLY A 60 0.84 -6.08 6.43
N GLY A 61 1.21 -7.14 5.73
CA GLY A 61 2.56 -7.64 5.78
C GLY A 61 3.15 -8.08 4.46
N LEU A 62 4.49 -8.02 4.43
CA LEU A 62 5.34 -8.69 3.47
C LEU A 62 5.91 -9.94 4.18
N VAL A 63 5.28 -11.08 3.96
CA VAL A 63 5.66 -12.34 4.61
C VAL A 63 6.68 -13.07 3.75
N ASN A 64 7.84 -13.38 4.34
CA ASN A 64 8.88 -14.18 3.70
C ASN A 64 8.82 -15.62 4.21
N ASN A 65 8.96 -16.60 3.32
CA ASN A 65 9.25 -17.97 3.72
C ASN A 65 10.76 -18.23 3.85
N THR A 66 11.12 -19.46 4.22
CA THR A 66 12.51 -19.89 4.39
C THR A 66 13.31 -19.92 3.08
N GLN A 67 12.66 -19.90 1.91
CA GLN A 67 13.27 -19.81 0.59
C GLN A 67 13.51 -18.35 0.16
N GLY A 68 12.98 -17.37 0.91
CA GLY A 68 13.03 -15.95 0.58
C GLY A 68 11.95 -15.51 -0.42
N ASP A 69 10.94 -16.35 -0.67
CA ASP A 69 9.79 -15.99 -1.47
C ASP A 69 8.80 -15.14 -0.66
N LEU A 70 8.12 -14.20 -1.31
CA LEU A 70 7.09 -13.35 -0.70
C LEU A 70 5.69 -13.89 -0.95
N LEU A 71 4.84 -13.80 0.06
CA LEU A 71 3.43 -14.16 -0.01
C LEU A 71 2.63 -13.05 -0.70
N PHE A 72 1.82 -13.44 -1.66
CA PHE A 72 0.85 -12.57 -2.33
C PHE A 72 -0.54 -13.20 -2.31
N ILE A 73 -1.55 -12.34 -2.35
CA ILE A 73 -2.94 -12.71 -2.59
C ILE A 73 -3.38 -12.20 -3.96
N LYS A 74 -4.35 -12.87 -4.57
CA LYS A 74 -5.00 -12.40 -5.79
C LYS A 74 -6.44 -12.03 -5.49
N ARG A 75 -6.72 -10.73 -5.56
CA ARG A 75 -8.03 -10.17 -5.24
C ARG A 75 -8.59 -9.42 -6.45
N LEU A 76 -9.83 -9.73 -6.85
CA LEU A 76 -10.48 -9.10 -8.01
C LEU A 76 -9.61 -9.13 -9.29
N GLY A 77 -8.89 -10.23 -9.50
CA GLY A 77 -8.03 -10.44 -10.66
C GLY A 77 -6.66 -9.73 -10.61
N LYS A 78 -6.32 -9.04 -9.55
CA LYS A 78 -5.04 -8.36 -9.35
C LYS A 78 -4.26 -8.98 -8.20
N TRP A 79 -2.94 -9.01 -8.35
CA TRP A 79 -2.05 -9.33 -7.25
C TRP A 79 -2.02 -8.20 -6.23
N ASP A 80 -2.02 -8.55 -4.97
CA ASP A 80 -1.97 -7.64 -3.81
C ASP A 80 -1.19 -8.29 -2.67
N LEU A 81 -0.87 -7.51 -1.65
CA LEU A 81 -0.35 -8.01 -0.38
C LEU A 81 -1.50 -8.12 0.62
N PRO A 82 -1.49 -9.14 1.50
CA PRO A 82 -2.55 -9.31 2.49
C PRO A 82 -2.54 -8.16 3.51
N LYS A 83 -3.74 -7.58 3.75
CA LYS A 83 -3.94 -6.38 4.57
C LYS A 83 -5.41 -6.05 4.75
N GLY A 84 -5.78 -5.56 5.91
CA GLY A 84 -7.13 -5.09 6.11
C GLY A 84 -7.24 -3.92 7.06
N LYS A 85 -8.45 -3.58 7.46
CA LYS A 85 -8.74 -2.45 8.34
C LYS A 85 -8.40 -2.81 9.78
N MET A 86 -7.79 -1.86 10.49
CA MET A 86 -7.59 -1.98 11.93
C MET A 86 -8.93 -1.98 12.65
N GLU A 87 -9.07 -2.85 13.65
CA GLU A 87 -10.21 -2.87 14.55
C GLU A 87 -10.00 -1.92 15.73
N LYS A 88 -11.11 -1.59 16.41
CA LYS A 88 -11.06 -0.65 17.54
C LYS A 88 -10.28 -1.22 18.71
N GLY A 89 -9.19 -0.53 19.07
CA GLY A 89 -8.33 -0.90 20.20
C GLY A 89 -7.18 -1.84 19.84
N GLU A 90 -7.08 -2.21 18.58
CA GLU A 90 -6.01 -3.02 18.02
C GLU A 90 -4.76 -2.16 17.73
N SER A 91 -3.57 -2.66 18.00
CA SER A 91 -2.34 -2.05 17.53
C SER A 91 -2.14 -2.32 16.03
N ARG A 92 -1.22 -1.60 15.39
CA ARG A 92 -0.88 -1.82 13.97
C ARG A 92 -0.28 -3.20 13.74
N GLU A 93 0.53 -3.65 14.69
CA GLU A 93 1.19 -4.94 14.71
C GLU A 93 0.18 -6.09 14.82
N GLU A 94 -0.73 -6.01 15.79
CA GLU A 94 -1.79 -6.99 15.99
C GLU A 94 -2.70 -7.10 14.76
N SER A 95 -3.11 -5.95 14.22
CA SER A 95 -3.92 -5.91 13.00
C SER A 95 -3.21 -6.54 11.81
N ALA A 96 -1.92 -6.24 11.62
CA ALA A 96 -1.16 -6.80 10.52
C ALA A 96 -1.08 -8.33 10.59
N VAL A 97 -0.81 -8.91 11.76
CA VAL A 97 -0.76 -10.37 11.96
C VAL A 97 -2.14 -10.99 11.72
N ARG A 98 -3.19 -10.46 12.34
CA ARG A 98 -4.56 -10.95 12.18
C ARG A 98 -5.00 -10.97 10.70
N GLU A 99 -4.76 -9.89 9.97
CA GLU A 99 -5.14 -9.80 8.56
C GLU A 99 -4.38 -10.81 7.67
N ILE A 100 -3.10 -11.08 7.98
CA ILE A 100 -2.37 -12.16 7.29
C ILE A 100 -3.05 -13.51 7.54
N GLU A 101 -3.36 -13.81 8.80
CA GLU A 101 -3.98 -15.08 9.18
C GLU A 101 -5.37 -15.24 8.56
N GLU A 102 -6.19 -14.19 8.56
CA GLU A 102 -7.54 -14.20 8.01
C GLU A 102 -7.55 -14.31 6.48
N GLU A 103 -6.79 -13.47 5.78
CA GLU A 103 -6.81 -13.42 4.32
C GLU A 103 -6.07 -14.61 3.65
N THR A 104 -5.11 -15.22 4.36
CA THR A 104 -4.24 -16.25 3.79
C THR A 104 -4.39 -17.64 4.42
N GLY A 105 -4.98 -17.72 5.61
CA GLY A 105 -5.06 -18.98 6.37
C GLY A 105 -3.74 -19.47 6.97
N LEU A 106 -2.66 -18.69 6.85
CA LEU A 106 -1.40 -18.98 7.54
C LEU A 106 -1.54 -18.66 9.03
N ALA A 107 -0.95 -19.48 9.88
CA ALA A 107 -0.90 -19.24 11.32
C ALA A 107 0.55 -19.15 11.80
N ASN A 108 0.75 -18.41 12.89
CA ASN A 108 2.09 -18.25 13.52
C ASN A 108 3.10 -17.53 12.63
N VAL A 109 2.67 -16.51 11.89
CA VAL A 109 3.62 -15.59 11.24
C VAL A 109 4.34 -14.75 12.31
N GLU A 110 5.64 -14.60 12.19
CA GLU A 110 6.45 -13.80 13.11
C GLU A 110 6.64 -12.40 12.55
N LEU A 111 6.21 -11.38 13.29
CA LEU A 111 6.42 -9.98 12.94
C LEU A 111 7.86 -9.57 13.25
N ILE A 112 8.59 -9.07 12.25
CA ILE A 112 9.99 -8.68 12.35
C ILE A 112 10.14 -7.19 12.61
N GLN A 113 9.64 -6.34 11.71
CA GLN A 113 9.78 -4.89 11.81
C GLN A 113 8.76 -4.13 10.96
N PHE A 114 8.54 -2.88 11.33
CA PHE A 114 7.82 -1.93 10.48
C PHE A 114 8.66 -1.54 9.25
N ILE A 115 8.04 -1.49 8.08
CA ILE A 115 8.70 -1.07 6.83
C ILE A 115 8.36 0.38 6.55
N ASN A 116 7.09 0.66 6.22
CA ASN A 116 6.59 2.00 5.90
C ASN A 116 5.07 2.04 5.85
N THR A 117 4.51 3.24 5.63
CA THR A 117 3.08 3.45 5.41
C THR A 117 2.84 3.89 3.97
N THR A 118 1.89 3.26 3.30
CA THR A 118 1.40 3.72 2.00
C THR A 118 0.02 4.35 2.12
N TYR A 119 -0.27 5.28 1.20
CA TYR A 119 -1.49 6.07 1.22
C TYR A 119 -2.29 5.87 -0.06
N HIS A 120 -3.60 5.77 0.08
CA HIS A 120 -4.51 5.62 -1.06
C HIS A 120 -5.76 6.46 -0.85
N ILE A 121 -6.05 7.35 -1.81
CA ILE A 121 -7.27 8.15 -1.82
C ILE A 121 -8.29 7.47 -2.72
N TYR A 122 -9.53 7.38 -2.23
CA TYR A 122 -10.67 6.93 -3.02
C TYR A 122 -11.96 7.60 -2.53
N VAL A 123 -13.00 7.53 -3.36
CA VAL A 123 -14.32 8.05 -3.03
C VAL A 123 -15.25 6.87 -2.77
N GLU A 124 -15.93 6.87 -1.63
CA GLU A 124 -16.95 5.88 -1.31
C GLU A 124 -18.27 6.16 -2.04
N ARG A 125 -19.17 5.17 -2.05
CA ARG A 125 -20.47 5.28 -2.74
C ARG A 125 -21.35 6.43 -2.23
N ASN A 126 -21.17 6.83 -0.97
CA ASN A 126 -21.85 7.97 -0.34
C ASN A 126 -21.23 9.33 -0.71
N GLY A 127 -20.14 9.35 -1.46
CA GLY A 127 -19.41 10.55 -1.88
C GLY A 127 -18.28 10.97 -0.94
N ASP A 128 -18.06 10.28 0.19
CA ASP A 128 -16.98 10.61 1.12
C ASP A 128 -15.62 10.35 0.50
N LYS A 129 -14.74 11.33 0.56
CA LYS A 129 -13.31 11.15 0.22
C LYS A 129 -12.59 10.48 1.39
N VAL A 130 -11.94 9.38 1.10
CA VAL A 130 -11.22 8.57 2.09
C VAL A 130 -9.73 8.57 1.78
N LEU A 131 -8.92 8.77 2.82
CA LEU A 131 -7.49 8.49 2.80
C LEU A 131 -7.24 7.20 3.61
N LYS A 132 -6.96 6.10 2.91
CA LYS A 132 -6.55 4.84 3.53
C LYS A 132 -5.04 4.87 3.76
N CYS A 133 -4.64 4.76 5.04
CA CYS A 133 -3.26 4.65 5.50
C CYS A 133 -3.00 3.17 5.77
N THR A 134 -2.12 2.53 5.02
CA THR A 134 -1.77 1.11 5.24
C THR A 134 -0.37 0.99 5.79
N HIS A 135 -0.25 0.47 7.01
CA HIS A 135 1.00 0.21 7.71
C HIS A 135 1.52 -1.16 7.33
N TRP A 136 2.74 -1.21 6.80
CA TRP A 136 3.35 -2.43 6.29
C TRP A 136 4.45 -2.93 7.19
N PHE A 137 4.40 -4.22 7.47
CA PHE A 137 5.39 -4.90 8.29
C PHE A 137 6.07 -6.01 7.52
N GLU A 138 7.35 -6.20 7.78
CA GLU A 138 8.07 -7.41 7.43
C GLU A 138 7.68 -8.51 8.40
N MET A 139 7.39 -9.70 7.85
CA MET A 139 7.09 -10.90 8.62
C MET A 139 7.82 -12.10 8.08
N SER A 140 8.07 -13.09 8.90
CA SER A 140 8.62 -14.39 8.51
C SER A 140 7.63 -15.52 8.76
N PHE A 141 7.78 -16.58 7.97
CA PHE A 141 7.01 -17.80 8.09
C PHE A 141 7.91 -19.01 7.78
N ASP A 142 8.01 -19.92 8.74
CA ASP A 142 8.83 -21.16 8.64
C ASP A 142 7.99 -22.44 8.75
N GLY A 143 6.65 -22.30 8.84
CA GLY A 143 5.73 -23.42 8.96
C GLY A 143 5.45 -24.16 7.64
N GLU A 144 4.59 -25.18 7.73
CA GLU A 144 4.03 -25.81 6.54
C GLU A 144 3.03 -24.89 5.85
N ASP A 145 3.13 -24.80 4.51
CA ASP A 145 2.18 -23.99 3.72
C ASP A 145 0.78 -24.61 3.75
N THR A 146 -0.07 -24.07 4.62
CA THR A 146 -1.49 -24.42 4.74
C THR A 146 -2.39 -23.32 4.18
N SER A 147 -1.81 -22.41 3.37
CA SER A 147 -2.50 -21.22 2.89
C SER A 147 -3.84 -21.55 2.20
N LYS A 148 -4.86 -20.77 2.55
CA LYS A 148 -6.20 -20.84 1.98
C LYS A 148 -6.75 -19.44 1.79
N PRO A 149 -7.21 -19.08 0.58
CA PRO A 149 -7.76 -17.76 0.32
C PRO A 149 -9.08 -17.56 1.08
N GLN A 150 -9.24 -16.38 1.67
CA GLN A 150 -10.50 -15.91 2.24
C GLN A 150 -11.44 -15.46 1.11
N ILE A 151 -12.26 -16.37 0.63
CA ILE A 151 -13.13 -16.17 -0.56
C ILE A 151 -14.15 -15.05 -0.33
N GLU A 152 -14.63 -14.86 0.88
CA GLU A 152 -15.60 -13.84 1.29
C GLU A 152 -15.08 -12.41 1.04
N GLU A 153 -13.74 -12.22 1.12
CA GLU A 153 -13.06 -10.97 0.80
C GLU A 153 -12.73 -10.82 -0.71
N GLY A 154 -13.17 -11.78 -1.53
CA GLY A 154 -12.89 -11.78 -2.97
C GLY A 154 -11.47 -12.21 -3.32
N ILE A 155 -10.78 -12.87 -2.39
CA ILE A 155 -9.45 -13.44 -2.60
C ILE A 155 -9.63 -14.80 -3.28
N THR A 156 -9.01 -14.99 -4.43
CA THR A 156 -9.15 -16.19 -5.26
C THR A 156 -7.91 -17.09 -5.24
N GLU A 157 -6.77 -16.55 -4.81
CA GLU A 157 -5.49 -17.25 -4.80
C GLU A 157 -4.58 -16.68 -3.71
N VAL A 158 -3.82 -17.55 -3.05
CA VAL A 158 -2.68 -17.21 -2.19
C VAL A 158 -1.47 -17.90 -2.77
N ALA A 159 -0.36 -17.21 -2.96
CA ALA A 159 0.82 -17.79 -3.60
C ALA A 159 2.13 -17.17 -3.13
N TRP A 160 3.12 -18.00 -2.94
CA TRP A 160 4.51 -17.58 -2.75
C TRP A 160 5.14 -17.24 -4.10
N LYS A 161 5.82 -16.11 -4.18
CA LYS A 161 6.44 -15.61 -5.40
C LYS A 161 7.89 -15.23 -5.15
N ASN A 162 8.78 -15.81 -5.93
CA ASN A 162 10.19 -15.40 -5.93
C ASN A 162 10.38 -14.07 -6.68
N THR A 163 11.58 -13.49 -6.58
CA THR A 163 11.87 -12.16 -7.18
C THR A 163 11.61 -12.09 -8.69
N ALA A 164 11.87 -13.19 -9.44
CA ALA A 164 11.60 -13.20 -10.88
C ALA A 164 10.10 -13.19 -11.16
N GLN A 165 9.33 -14.04 -10.48
CA GLN A 165 7.87 -14.08 -10.59
C GLN A 165 7.22 -12.76 -10.16
N ILE A 166 7.75 -12.09 -9.12
CA ILE A 166 7.25 -10.78 -8.71
C ILE A 166 7.40 -9.76 -9.85
N LYS A 167 8.55 -9.74 -10.53
CA LYS A 167 8.80 -8.83 -11.65
C LYS A 167 7.93 -9.13 -12.86
N ASP A 168 7.76 -10.41 -13.18
CA ASP A 168 7.15 -10.87 -14.44
C ASP A 168 5.63 -11.06 -14.33
N GLU A 169 5.12 -11.47 -13.17
CA GLU A 169 3.70 -11.80 -12.98
C GLU A 169 2.97 -10.78 -12.10
N VAL A 170 3.59 -10.39 -10.96
CA VAL A 170 2.94 -9.52 -9.97
C VAL A 170 2.96 -8.06 -10.44
N PHE A 171 4.13 -7.52 -10.76
CA PHE A 171 4.27 -6.09 -11.09
C PHE A 171 3.44 -5.65 -12.29
N PRO A 172 3.22 -6.44 -13.36
CA PRO A 172 2.34 -6.04 -14.45
C PRO A 172 0.87 -5.89 -14.05
N SER A 173 0.40 -6.61 -13.00
CA SER A 173 -1.01 -6.70 -12.62
C SER A 173 -1.32 -6.27 -11.19
N THR A 174 -0.45 -5.50 -10.55
CA THR A 174 -0.65 -5.01 -9.18
C THR A 174 -0.81 -3.49 -9.11
N PHE A 175 -1.11 -2.98 -7.92
CA PHE A 175 -1.25 -1.56 -7.63
C PHE A 175 0.11 -0.85 -7.47
N LYS A 176 0.16 0.47 -7.73
CA LYS A 176 1.39 1.26 -7.57
C LYS A 176 1.96 1.18 -6.16
N ASN A 177 1.11 1.27 -5.14
CA ASN A 177 1.53 1.20 -3.73
C ASN A 177 2.17 -0.15 -3.38
N ILE A 178 1.68 -1.26 -3.96
CA ILE A 178 2.29 -2.58 -3.75
C ILE A 178 3.67 -2.64 -4.40
N LYS A 179 3.83 -2.08 -5.60
CA LYS A 179 5.16 -1.98 -6.23
C LYS A 179 6.14 -1.15 -5.40
N LEU A 180 5.66 -0.04 -4.81
CA LEU A 180 6.48 0.84 -3.97
C LEU A 180 6.96 0.10 -2.74
N ILE A 181 6.07 -0.50 -1.97
CA ILE A 181 6.42 -1.14 -0.71
C ILE A 181 7.29 -2.39 -0.91
N VAL A 182 7.07 -3.16 -1.98
CA VAL A 182 7.94 -4.31 -2.30
C VAL A 182 9.35 -3.86 -2.68
N LYS A 183 9.51 -2.77 -3.43
CA LYS A 183 10.82 -2.21 -3.75
C LYS A 183 11.53 -1.69 -2.50
N GLU A 184 10.83 -0.95 -1.64
CA GLU A 184 11.37 -0.46 -0.39
C GLU A 184 11.82 -1.59 0.53
N PHE A 185 11.03 -2.67 0.61
CA PHE A 185 11.43 -3.88 1.30
C PHE A 185 12.73 -4.48 0.76
N TRP A 186 12.90 -4.59 -0.56
CA TRP A 186 14.14 -5.07 -1.15
C TRP A 186 15.33 -4.16 -0.84
N ASP A 187 15.12 -2.83 -0.86
CA ASP A 187 16.17 -1.86 -0.53
C ASP A 187 16.61 -1.99 0.94
N LEU A 188 15.70 -2.34 1.85
CA LEU A 188 16.04 -2.64 3.26
C LEU A 188 16.91 -3.89 3.41
N LYS A 189 16.69 -4.92 2.56
CA LYS A 189 17.47 -6.18 2.59
C LYS A 189 18.86 -6.07 1.97
N THR A 190 19.16 -5.02 1.25
CA THR A 190 20.44 -4.80 0.57
C THR A 190 21.38 -3.86 1.33
N LYS A 191 20.94 -3.29 2.45
CA LYS A 191 21.74 -2.45 3.36
C LYS A 191 22.37 -3.26 4.47
#